data_1a3654cf488217537eed6bd102fce03d
#
_entry.id   1a3654cf488217537eed6bd102fce03d
#
_cell.length_a   1.000
_cell.length_b   1.000
_cell.length_c   1.000
_cell.angle_alpha   90.00
_cell.angle_beta   90.00
_cell.angle_gamma   90.00
#
_symmetry.space_group_name_H-M   'P 1'
#
loop_
_entity.id
_entity.type
_entity.pdbx_description
1 polymer ?
#
loop_
_entity_poly.entity_id
_entity_poly.type
_entity_poly.pdbx_seq_one_letter_code
_entity_poly.pdbx_strand_id
1 'polypeptide(L)'
;MLLQYIQSPKLLSFIHVINRFYRSNFYILFIGLLTVLSEIFGWELPVYYLYVILGGVIPLFFCEDMISIIAPFSFGYFTVSLKHQNVNEGVGVTLFTSEFMIHLWILIALIALCFITRFIFDYKKGKRIHASKNMLGFLILALTFITGGLFTEKYGIHSVLFGLGVVASFAIPYFSAYFLVDFEKEKKDYFARVLVGAGFVLIAEVLFAYFSHFDAILDGTFSGEMVRTGWGVKNNVGAMMVFTLPAPIYLALKHKRPFFYLGLNLLFFLSTMICQSRNAALVAVIGEMILLVYFFIKTKYRLLSLVTILFFVLLFVACAFLFSNLVSKMFDSLIWTLQNFSIEILASGRFDVYQCALDNFKTSPIFGTSFIEEPVGIGAPPDYFLTDIIPARYHDTYLQLLSSTGIIGLIGYLYHRYVTLVPFFQHKTSEKWLYFFEILVMIGVSVFDCHFFNIGPGIIYGLALCHLDQVNQIDQKERYLFSFEKAMN
;
A
#
# COMPACT_ATOMS: atom_id res chain seq x y z
N MET A 1 19.96 9.27 20.27
CA MET A 1 21.22 8.77 20.85
C MET A 1 22.09 9.89 21.39
N LEU A 2 22.50 10.86 20.59
CA LEU A 2 23.27 12.02 21.06
C LEU A 2 22.50 12.94 22.02
N LEU A 3 21.19 12.95 21.98
CA LEU A 3 20.29 13.80 22.80
C LEU A 3 20.58 13.76 24.32
N GLN A 4 21.10 12.65 24.85
CA GLN A 4 21.37 12.49 26.28
C GLN A 4 22.64 13.22 26.75
N TYR A 5 23.54 13.52 25.81
CA TYR A 5 24.85 14.12 26.12
C TYR A 5 24.92 15.60 25.73
N ILE A 6 23.82 16.14 25.17
CA ILE A 6 23.79 17.49 24.64
C ILE A 6 23.23 18.46 25.68
N GLN A 7 24.12 19.25 26.27
CA GLN A 7 23.74 20.36 27.18
C GLN A 7 23.69 21.73 26.49
N SER A 8 24.10 21.83 25.22
CA SER A 8 24.10 23.09 24.48
C SER A 8 22.69 23.50 24.07
N PRO A 9 22.19 24.70 24.50
CA PRO A 9 20.87 25.19 24.10
C PRO A 9 20.70 25.34 22.58
N LYS A 10 21.75 25.71 21.86
CA LYS A 10 21.73 25.83 20.37
C LYS A 10 21.50 24.49 19.70
N LEU A 11 22.13 23.43 20.22
CA LEU A 11 22.00 22.08 19.64
C LEU A 11 20.64 21.47 19.97
N LEU A 12 20.09 21.72 21.16
CA LEU A 12 18.72 21.34 21.52
C LEU A 12 17.69 22.04 20.62
N SER A 13 17.88 23.32 20.33
CA SER A 13 17.02 24.07 19.39
C SER A 13 17.09 23.46 17.97
N PHE A 14 18.28 23.14 17.48
CA PHE A 14 18.47 22.48 16.18
C PHE A 14 17.76 21.13 16.10
N ILE A 15 17.89 20.30 17.12
CA ILE A 15 17.20 19.01 17.22
C ILE A 15 15.68 19.17 17.20
N HIS A 16 15.18 20.19 17.89
CA HIS A 16 13.74 20.49 17.89
C HIS A 16 13.23 20.88 16.48
N VAL A 17 14.02 21.65 15.74
CA VAL A 17 13.73 21.99 14.33
C VAL A 17 13.70 20.74 13.46
N ILE A 18 14.67 19.82 13.60
CA ILE A 18 14.71 18.56 12.85
C ILE A 18 13.48 17.69 13.15
N ASN A 19 13.13 17.50 14.43
CA ASN A 19 11.95 16.72 14.80
C ASN A 19 10.65 17.32 14.23
N ARG A 20 10.54 18.67 14.23
CA ARG A 20 9.41 19.37 13.62
C ARG A 20 9.37 19.21 12.10
N PHE A 21 10.54 19.22 11.44
CA PHE A 21 10.64 18.98 10.00
C PHE A 21 10.08 17.61 9.61
N TYR A 22 10.50 16.52 10.26
CA TYR A 22 10.03 15.17 9.95
C TYR A 22 8.52 14.96 10.17
N ARG A 23 7.89 15.74 11.06
CA ARG A 23 6.44 15.72 11.31
C ARG A 23 5.65 16.71 10.43
N SER A 24 6.32 17.41 9.51
CA SER A 24 5.72 18.43 8.67
C SER A 24 5.25 17.90 7.31
N ASN A 25 4.32 18.63 6.69
CA ASN A 25 3.94 18.39 5.29
C ASN A 25 5.13 18.62 4.34
N PHE A 26 6.06 19.49 4.71
CA PHE A 26 7.23 19.78 3.89
C PHE A 26 8.11 18.54 3.70
N TYR A 27 8.32 17.74 4.77
CA TYR A 27 9.05 16.48 4.64
C TYR A 27 8.34 15.49 3.72
N ILE A 28 7.01 15.32 3.87
CA ILE A 28 6.21 14.44 3.01
C ILE A 28 6.33 14.86 1.54
N LEU A 29 6.16 16.16 1.26
CA LEU A 29 6.30 16.71 -0.09
C LEU A 29 7.71 16.56 -0.64
N PHE A 30 8.73 16.71 0.21
CA PHE A 30 10.12 16.56 -0.19
C PHE A 30 10.44 15.12 -0.61
N ILE A 31 10.01 14.13 0.18
CA ILE A 31 10.15 12.71 -0.18
C ILE A 31 9.34 12.40 -1.45
N GLY A 32 8.11 12.90 -1.58
CA GLY A 32 7.30 12.75 -2.79
C GLY A 32 7.97 13.36 -4.04
N LEU A 33 8.57 14.54 -3.90
CA LEU A 33 9.31 15.16 -5.00
C LEU A 33 10.53 14.31 -5.43
N LEU A 34 11.28 13.78 -4.46
CA LEU A 34 12.40 12.88 -4.76
C LEU A 34 11.94 11.64 -5.53
N THR A 35 10.77 11.07 -5.17
CA THR A 35 10.16 9.93 -5.87
C THR A 35 9.85 10.28 -7.32
N VAL A 36 9.14 11.39 -7.55
CA VAL A 36 8.80 11.85 -8.91
C VAL A 36 10.04 12.17 -9.74
N LEU A 37 11.06 12.79 -9.14
CA LEU A 37 12.32 13.05 -9.83
C LEU A 37 13.06 11.75 -10.19
N SER A 38 12.98 10.71 -9.32
CA SER A 38 13.52 9.40 -9.64
C SER A 38 12.84 8.81 -10.87
N GLU A 39 11.51 8.88 -10.94
CA GLU A 39 10.72 8.41 -12.08
C GLU A 39 11.14 9.12 -13.39
N ILE A 40 11.26 10.45 -13.36
CA ILE A 40 11.57 11.26 -14.56
C ILE A 40 13.01 11.05 -15.03
N PHE A 41 13.98 11.02 -14.12
CA PHE A 41 15.41 11.05 -14.46
C PHE A 41 16.10 9.69 -14.40
N GLY A 42 15.47 8.66 -13.83
CA GLY A 42 16.09 7.37 -13.59
C GLY A 42 17.13 7.41 -12.46
N TRP A 43 16.79 8.09 -11.34
CA TRP A 43 17.69 8.27 -10.18
C TRP A 43 17.33 7.33 -9.02
N GLU A 44 16.99 6.09 -9.33
CA GLU A 44 16.52 5.11 -8.34
C GLU A 44 17.51 4.94 -7.19
N LEU A 45 18.75 4.55 -7.50
CA LEU A 45 19.76 4.27 -6.47
C LEU A 45 20.09 5.51 -5.62
N PRO A 46 20.40 6.69 -6.19
CA PRO A 46 20.59 7.90 -5.40
C PRO A 46 19.43 8.21 -4.48
N VAL A 47 18.18 8.06 -4.94
CA VAL A 47 17.00 8.36 -4.15
C VAL A 47 16.82 7.32 -3.04
N TYR A 48 17.04 6.03 -3.28
CA TYR A 48 17.01 5.02 -2.23
C TYR A 48 18.07 5.28 -1.14
N TYR A 49 19.31 5.69 -1.52
CA TYR A 49 20.31 6.10 -0.54
C TYR A 49 19.86 7.32 0.26
N LEU A 50 19.26 8.33 -0.38
CA LEU A 50 18.68 9.47 0.32
C LEU A 50 17.56 9.04 1.30
N TYR A 51 16.73 8.08 0.94
CA TYR A 51 15.69 7.54 1.84
C TYR A 51 16.29 6.90 3.08
N VAL A 52 17.37 6.12 2.93
CA VAL A 52 18.06 5.51 4.07
C VAL A 52 18.72 6.58 4.95
N ILE A 53 19.35 7.60 4.35
CA ILE A 53 19.96 8.70 5.08
C ILE A 53 18.90 9.51 5.83
N LEU A 54 17.85 9.96 5.13
CA LEU A 54 16.80 10.82 5.68
C LEU A 54 15.84 10.06 6.61
N GLY A 55 15.45 8.84 6.24
CA GLY A 55 14.53 8.03 7.02
C GLY A 55 15.19 7.27 8.17
N GLY A 56 16.46 6.90 8.03
CA GLY A 56 17.20 6.05 8.96
C GLY A 56 18.31 6.76 9.71
N VAL A 57 19.37 7.15 8.99
CA VAL A 57 20.64 7.61 9.63
C VAL A 57 20.45 8.90 10.41
N ILE A 58 19.92 9.95 9.80
CA ILE A 58 19.73 11.25 10.49
C ILE A 58 18.79 11.10 11.69
N PRO A 59 17.61 10.44 11.56
CA PRO A 59 16.72 10.25 12.70
C PRO A 59 17.32 9.41 13.83
N LEU A 60 18.17 8.43 13.52
CA LEU A 60 18.84 7.62 14.52
C LEU A 60 19.62 8.49 15.52
N PHE A 61 20.28 9.55 15.04
CA PHE A 61 21.14 10.39 15.88
C PHE A 61 20.41 11.61 16.47
N PHE A 62 19.50 12.22 15.72
CA PHE A 62 18.94 13.54 16.02
C PHE A 62 17.45 13.56 16.34
N CYS A 63 16.72 12.44 16.14
CA CYS A 63 15.29 12.41 16.40
C CYS A 63 14.91 11.66 17.68
N GLU A 64 13.77 12.02 18.22
CA GLU A 64 13.20 11.35 19.38
C GLU A 64 12.63 9.98 19.03
N ASP A 65 12.15 9.83 17.79
CA ASP A 65 11.62 8.59 17.21
C ASP A 65 11.97 8.52 15.72
N MET A 66 11.48 7.50 15.02
CA MET A 66 11.74 7.31 13.60
C MET A 66 10.47 7.47 12.74
N ILE A 67 9.63 8.46 13.03
CA ILE A 67 8.46 8.80 12.20
C ILE A 67 8.84 9.09 10.73
N SER A 68 10.08 9.48 10.51
CA SER A 68 10.71 9.71 9.21
C SER A 68 10.62 8.54 8.24
N ILE A 69 10.45 7.30 8.72
CA ILE A 69 10.41 6.11 7.86
C ILE A 69 9.08 5.94 7.14
N ILE A 70 7.99 6.53 7.65
CA ILE A 70 6.64 6.28 7.12
C ILE A 70 6.51 6.76 5.67
N ALA A 71 6.97 7.97 5.34
CA ALA A 71 6.90 8.50 3.98
C ALA A 71 7.81 7.72 3.00
N PRO A 72 9.12 7.45 3.27
CA PRO A 72 9.96 6.61 2.44
C PRO A 72 9.40 5.20 2.22
N PHE A 73 8.82 4.55 3.22
CA PHE A 73 8.14 3.26 3.01
C PHE A 73 6.96 3.38 2.07
N SER A 74 6.12 4.41 2.27
CA SER A 74 4.92 4.60 1.45
C SER A 74 5.25 4.95 -0.01
N PHE A 75 6.38 5.62 -0.28
CA PHE A 75 6.74 6.10 -1.62
C PHE A 75 7.82 5.24 -2.30
N GLY A 76 8.58 4.47 -1.54
CA GLY A 76 9.71 3.68 -2.07
C GLY A 76 9.33 2.71 -3.19
N TYR A 77 8.08 2.24 -3.20
CA TYR A 77 7.56 1.38 -4.27
C TYR A 77 7.51 2.10 -5.63
N PHE A 78 7.34 3.42 -5.66
CA PHE A 78 7.20 4.23 -6.87
C PHE A 78 8.53 4.82 -7.40
N THR A 79 9.64 4.52 -6.75
CA THR A 79 10.94 5.17 -7.05
C THR A 79 11.59 4.65 -8.33
N VAL A 80 11.11 3.55 -8.92
CA VAL A 80 11.68 2.93 -10.13
C VAL A 80 11.16 3.59 -11.40
N SER A 81 12.06 4.12 -12.21
CA SER A 81 11.72 4.86 -13.44
C SER A 81 11.19 3.98 -14.56
N LEU A 82 10.26 4.52 -15.35
CA LEU A 82 9.79 3.94 -16.61
C LEU A 82 10.91 3.63 -17.62
N LYS A 83 12.02 4.37 -17.58
CA LYS A 83 13.18 4.12 -18.43
C LYS A 83 13.78 2.72 -18.26
N HIS A 84 13.61 2.15 -17.07
CA HIS A 84 14.10 0.83 -16.71
C HIS A 84 13.01 -0.25 -16.78
N GLN A 85 11.82 0.12 -17.24
CA GLN A 85 10.72 -0.82 -17.47
C GLN A 85 10.64 -1.17 -18.95
N ASN A 86 10.87 -2.43 -19.29
CA ASN A 86 10.70 -2.87 -20.66
C ASN A 86 9.22 -3.14 -20.95
N VAL A 87 8.60 -2.27 -21.74
CA VAL A 87 7.17 -2.34 -22.08
C VAL A 87 6.82 -3.57 -22.94
N ASN A 88 7.77 -4.04 -23.77
CA ASN A 88 7.56 -5.11 -24.73
C ASN A 88 7.73 -6.52 -24.15
N GLU A 89 8.39 -6.65 -23.01
CA GLU A 89 8.75 -7.96 -22.42
C GLU A 89 7.95 -8.31 -21.16
N GLY A 90 6.78 -7.69 -20.98
CA GLY A 90 5.86 -8.04 -19.88
C GLY A 90 6.25 -7.45 -18.53
N VAL A 91 7.08 -8.07 -17.72
CA VAL A 91 7.37 -7.62 -16.33
C VAL A 91 8.88 -7.44 -16.10
N GLY A 92 9.68 -7.48 -17.15
CA GLY A 92 11.13 -7.32 -17.06
C GLY A 92 11.54 -5.92 -16.59
N VAL A 93 11.96 -5.81 -15.34
CA VAL A 93 12.64 -4.61 -14.86
C VAL A 93 14.13 -4.82 -15.17
N THR A 94 14.65 -4.05 -16.14
CA THR A 94 16.07 -4.12 -16.53
C THR A 94 17.04 -3.73 -15.39
N LEU A 95 16.50 -3.30 -14.24
CA LEU A 95 17.25 -2.96 -13.04
C LEU A 95 17.78 -4.15 -12.24
N PHE A 96 17.26 -5.38 -12.42
CA PHE A 96 17.72 -6.53 -11.67
C PHE A 96 19.08 -7.06 -12.18
N THR A 97 19.99 -6.14 -12.43
CA THR A 97 21.41 -6.45 -12.65
C THR A 97 22.06 -6.86 -11.33
N SER A 98 23.15 -7.62 -11.39
CA SER A 98 23.94 -7.97 -10.20
C SER A 98 24.42 -6.72 -9.44
N GLU A 99 24.75 -5.66 -10.16
CA GLU A 99 25.17 -4.38 -9.58
C GLU A 99 24.04 -3.72 -8.76
N PHE A 100 22.85 -3.58 -9.33
CA PHE A 100 21.69 -3.02 -8.62
C PHE A 100 21.35 -3.84 -7.37
N MET A 101 21.42 -5.18 -7.47
CA MET A 101 21.13 -6.07 -6.35
C MET A 101 22.15 -5.93 -5.21
N ILE A 102 23.43 -5.72 -5.52
CA ILE A 102 24.44 -5.44 -4.49
C ILE A 102 24.08 -4.16 -3.73
N HIS A 103 23.75 -3.08 -4.44
CA HIS A 103 23.31 -1.83 -3.82
C HIS A 103 22.05 -2.01 -2.98
N LEU A 104 21.06 -2.77 -3.46
CA LEU A 104 19.83 -3.06 -2.72
C LEU A 104 20.14 -3.79 -1.40
N TRP A 105 21.01 -4.80 -1.42
CA TRP A 105 21.44 -5.50 -0.20
C TRP A 105 22.18 -4.59 0.78
N ILE A 106 23.04 -3.70 0.29
CA ILE A 106 23.70 -2.68 1.11
C ILE A 106 22.67 -1.78 1.78
N LEU A 107 21.67 -1.29 1.03
CA LEU A 107 20.61 -0.43 1.56
C LEU A 107 19.77 -1.15 2.62
N ILE A 108 19.39 -2.40 2.38
CA ILE A 108 18.66 -3.23 3.35
C ILE A 108 19.50 -3.42 4.62
N ALA A 109 20.78 -3.72 4.49
CA ALA A 109 21.66 -3.89 5.63
C ALA A 109 21.82 -2.58 6.44
N LEU A 110 21.99 -1.44 5.78
CA LEU A 110 22.09 -0.13 6.43
C LEU A 110 20.83 0.24 7.18
N ILE A 111 19.64 0.08 6.56
CA ILE A 111 18.38 0.41 7.23
C ILE A 111 18.09 -0.55 8.39
N ALA A 112 18.39 -1.83 8.22
CA ALA A 112 18.27 -2.82 9.29
C ALA A 112 19.20 -2.47 10.47
N LEU A 113 20.44 -2.06 10.20
CA LEU A 113 21.39 -1.62 11.23
C LEU A 113 20.85 -0.39 11.99
N CYS A 114 20.31 0.61 11.27
CA CYS A 114 19.68 1.78 11.89
C CYS A 114 18.51 1.37 12.79
N PHE A 115 17.65 0.48 12.32
CA PHE A 115 16.46 0.05 13.06
C PHE A 115 16.81 -0.78 14.29
N ILE A 116 17.72 -1.74 14.17
CA ILE A 116 18.19 -2.56 15.28
C ILE A 116 18.87 -1.69 16.33
N THR A 117 19.75 -0.77 15.92
CA THR A 117 20.44 0.14 16.83
C THR A 117 19.44 1.03 17.57
N ARG A 118 18.46 1.59 16.86
CA ARG A 118 17.41 2.39 17.48
C ARG A 118 16.56 1.58 18.44
N PHE A 119 16.14 0.39 18.04
CA PHE A 119 15.34 -0.51 18.86
C PHE A 119 16.07 -0.85 20.19
N ILE A 120 17.34 -1.26 20.12
CA ILE A 120 18.16 -1.57 21.30
C ILE A 120 18.26 -0.35 22.22
N PHE A 121 18.45 0.83 21.64
CA PHE A 121 18.55 2.07 22.40
C PHE A 121 17.24 2.42 23.12
N ASP A 122 16.11 2.34 22.44
CA ASP A 122 14.79 2.63 23.01
C ASP A 122 14.40 1.60 24.07
N TYR A 123 14.74 0.30 23.85
CA TYR A 123 14.53 -0.77 24.81
C TYR A 123 15.33 -0.54 26.10
N LYS A 124 16.60 -0.14 26.00
CA LYS A 124 17.44 0.22 27.15
C LYS A 124 16.90 1.44 27.91
N LYS A 125 16.15 2.32 27.27
CA LYS A 125 15.46 3.45 27.91
C LYS A 125 14.15 3.06 28.60
N GLY A 126 13.77 1.78 28.59
CA GLY A 126 12.57 1.28 29.24
C GLY A 126 11.31 1.33 28.39
N LYS A 127 11.42 1.53 27.07
CA LYS A 127 10.27 1.40 26.17
C LYS A 127 9.73 -0.04 26.26
N ARG A 128 8.51 -0.19 26.76
CA ARG A 128 7.87 -1.51 26.86
C ARG A 128 7.24 -1.90 25.52
N ILE A 129 7.44 -3.15 25.14
CA ILE A 129 6.83 -3.75 23.96
C ILE A 129 5.54 -4.43 24.40
N HIS A 130 4.42 -4.00 23.84
CA HIS A 130 3.13 -4.66 24.04
C HIS A 130 2.87 -5.60 22.87
N ALA A 131 2.59 -6.86 23.15
CA ALA A 131 2.21 -7.79 22.10
C ALA A 131 0.80 -7.43 21.56
N SER A 132 0.67 -7.33 20.24
CA SER A 132 -0.61 -7.14 19.60
C SER A 132 -1.14 -8.45 19.01
N LYS A 133 -2.47 -8.53 18.80
CA LYS A 133 -3.09 -9.67 18.12
C LYS A 133 -2.63 -9.76 16.66
N ASN A 134 -2.30 -8.63 16.02
CA ASN A 134 -1.78 -8.62 14.65
C ASN A 134 -0.41 -9.30 14.56
N MET A 135 0.46 -9.19 15.58
CA MET A 135 1.74 -9.91 15.61
C MET A 135 1.52 -11.43 15.55
N LEU A 136 0.56 -11.94 16.31
CA LEU A 136 0.17 -13.35 16.23
C LEU A 136 -0.43 -13.70 14.87
N GLY A 137 -1.23 -12.80 14.28
CA GLY A 137 -1.79 -12.95 12.94
C GLY A 137 -0.71 -13.10 11.87
N PHE A 138 0.36 -12.27 11.93
CA PHE A 138 1.50 -12.38 11.03
C PHE A 138 2.28 -13.66 11.22
N LEU A 139 2.49 -14.08 12.48
CA LEU A 139 3.20 -15.33 12.76
C LEU A 139 2.45 -16.54 12.21
N ILE A 140 1.14 -16.64 12.45
CA ILE A 140 0.33 -17.74 11.94
C ILE A 140 0.32 -17.73 10.41
N LEU A 141 0.16 -16.56 9.79
CA LEU A 141 0.19 -16.43 8.35
C LEU A 141 1.55 -16.87 7.76
N ALA A 142 2.66 -16.45 8.39
CA ALA A 142 4.00 -16.88 7.97
C ALA A 142 4.18 -18.40 8.09
N LEU A 143 3.75 -19.00 9.20
CA LEU A 143 3.83 -20.44 9.40
C LEU A 143 3.00 -21.21 8.35
N THR A 144 1.80 -20.75 8.05
CA THR A 144 0.94 -21.40 7.03
C THR A 144 1.50 -21.21 5.61
N PHE A 145 2.18 -20.09 5.33
CA PHE A 145 2.81 -19.87 4.03
C PHE A 145 4.10 -20.68 3.86
N ILE A 146 4.87 -20.89 4.92
CA ILE A 146 6.04 -21.79 4.90
C ILE A 146 5.62 -23.22 4.54
N THR A 147 4.45 -23.66 4.95
CA THR A 147 3.96 -25.02 4.64
C THR A 147 3.32 -25.14 3.24
N GLY A 148 3.21 -24.04 2.50
CA GLY A 148 2.64 -24.03 1.16
C GLY A 148 3.41 -24.94 0.19
N GLY A 149 2.74 -25.93 -0.38
CA GLY A 149 3.31 -26.94 -1.25
C GLY A 149 4.00 -28.10 -0.53
N LEU A 150 3.92 -28.20 0.79
CA LEU A 150 4.52 -29.30 1.55
C LEU A 150 4.04 -30.66 1.01
N PHE A 151 4.96 -31.60 0.85
CA PHE A 151 4.77 -32.93 0.23
C PHE A 151 4.55 -32.92 -1.29
N THR A 152 4.74 -31.80 -1.97
CA THR A 152 4.78 -31.74 -3.45
C THR A 152 6.21 -31.62 -3.95
N GLU A 153 6.43 -31.95 -5.21
CA GLU A 153 7.76 -31.84 -5.87
C GLU A 153 8.22 -30.37 -5.98
N LYS A 154 7.27 -29.43 -5.98
CA LYS A 154 7.55 -27.98 -6.06
C LYS A 154 7.88 -27.35 -4.71
N TYR A 155 7.80 -28.12 -3.60
CA TYR A 155 8.18 -27.60 -2.29
C TYR A 155 9.70 -27.48 -2.15
N GLY A 156 10.16 -26.29 -1.79
CA GLY A 156 11.58 -26.02 -1.62
C GLY A 156 11.84 -24.64 -1.05
N ILE A 157 13.12 -24.31 -0.93
CA ILE A 157 13.56 -23.04 -0.32
C ILE A 157 12.96 -21.83 -1.03
N HIS A 158 12.76 -21.88 -2.32
CA HIS A 158 12.21 -20.77 -3.11
C HIS A 158 10.73 -20.50 -2.79
N SER A 159 9.92 -21.57 -2.64
CA SER A 159 8.53 -21.45 -2.20
C SER A 159 8.44 -20.83 -0.81
N VAL A 160 9.27 -21.29 0.11
CA VAL A 160 9.34 -20.76 1.48
C VAL A 160 9.75 -19.29 1.49
N LEU A 161 10.80 -18.93 0.72
CA LEU A 161 11.26 -17.53 0.64
C LEU A 161 10.23 -16.62 -0.01
N PHE A 162 9.50 -17.09 -1.03
CA PHE A 162 8.42 -16.32 -1.64
C PHE A 162 7.29 -16.07 -0.63
N GLY A 163 6.80 -17.13 0.03
CA GLY A 163 5.75 -17.00 1.04
C GLY A 163 6.14 -16.08 2.21
N LEU A 164 7.38 -16.20 2.70
CA LEU A 164 7.91 -15.28 3.71
C LEU A 164 8.06 -13.86 3.18
N GLY A 165 8.48 -13.68 1.93
CA GLY A 165 8.59 -12.38 1.27
C GLY A 165 7.26 -11.65 1.19
N VAL A 166 6.18 -12.37 0.89
CA VAL A 166 4.82 -11.83 0.92
C VAL A 166 4.48 -11.32 2.32
N VAL A 167 4.66 -12.12 3.36
CA VAL A 167 4.40 -11.69 4.74
C VAL A 167 5.31 -10.53 5.14
N ALA A 168 6.58 -10.58 4.75
CA ALA A 168 7.55 -9.52 5.03
C ALA A 168 7.13 -8.17 4.42
N SER A 169 6.46 -8.16 3.25
CA SER A 169 6.05 -6.92 2.59
C SER A 169 5.16 -6.02 3.45
N PHE A 170 4.34 -6.59 4.33
CA PHE A 170 3.51 -5.84 5.28
C PHE A 170 4.00 -5.96 6.74
N ALA A 171 4.65 -7.05 7.11
CA ALA A 171 5.15 -7.22 8.48
C ALA A 171 6.35 -6.28 8.76
N ILE A 172 7.29 -6.10 7.82
CA ILE A 172 8.43 -5.20 8.00
C ILE A 172 7.99 -3.74 8.23
N PRO A 173 7.15 -3.12 7.38
CA PRO A 173 6.61 -1.79 7.65
C PRO A 173 5.85 -1.70 8.97
N TYR A 174 5.02 -2.71 9.27
CA TYR A 174 4.29 -2.79 10.53
C TYR A 174 5.24 -2.78 11.74
N PHE A 175 6.18 -3.71 11.82
CA PHE A 175 7.09 -3.83 12.97
C PHE A 175 8.03 -2.64 13.07
N SER A 176 8.54 -2.13 11.94
CA SER A 176 9.38 -0.94 11.92
C SER A 176 8.67 0.26 12.53
N ALA A 177 7.44 0.54 12.08
CA ALA A 177 6.65 1.63 12.64
C ALA A 177 6.25 1.34 14.10
N TYR A 178 5.81 0.12 14.42
CA TYR A 178 5.35 -0.26 15.75
C TYR A 178 6.42 -0.09 16.83
N PHE A 179 7.65 -0.47 16.54
CA PHE A 179 8.75 -0.41 17.52
C PHE A 179 9.48 0.93 17.52
N LEU A 180 9.51 1.65 16.41
CA LEU A 180 10.40 2.80 16.25
C LEU A 180 9.70 4.16 16.27
N VAL A 181 8.38 4.20 16.07
CA VAL A 181 7.59 5.44 16.07
C VAL A 181 6.91 5.64 17.42
N ASP A 182 6.87 6.88 17.89
CA ASP A 182 6.15 7.30 19.10
C ASP A 182 4.81 7.94 18.70
N PHE A 183 3.77 7.13 18.62
CA PHE A 183 2.43 7.56 18.19
C PHE A 183 1.71 8.46 19.20
N GLU A 184 2.14 8.48 20.47
CA GLU A 184 1.59 9.42 21.46
C GLU A 184 1.98 10.87 21.13
N LYS A 185 3.14 11.06 20.48
CA LYS A 185 3.65 12.37 20.05
C LYS A 185 3.25 12.74 18.63
N GLU A 186 2.73 11.78 17.88
CA GLU A 186 2.32 11.99 16.50
C GLU A 186 1.00 12.77 16.43
N LYS A 187 0.90 13.66 15.45
CA LYS A 187 -0.41 14.19 15.06
C LYS A 187 -1.22 13.05 14.45
N LYS A 188 -2.39 12.81 15.00
CA LYS A 188 -3.32 11.73 14.61
C LYS A 188 -3.72 11.74 13.12
N ASP A 189 -3.31 12.74 12.34
CA ASP A 189 -3.55 12.90 10.91
C ASP A 189 -2.30 12.68 10.04
N TYR A 190 -1.14 12.34 10.62
CA TYR A 190 0.12 12.26 9.88
C TYR A 190 0.07 11.20 8.77
N PHE A 191 -0.40 9.99 9.07
CA PHE A 191 -0.52 8.93 8.07
C PHE A 191 -1.49 9.30 6.95
N ALA A 192 -2.63 9.92 7.26
CA ALA A 192 -3.55 10.42 6.24
C ALA A 192 -2.88 11.44 5.31
N ARG A 193 -2.01 12.33 5.85
CA ARG A 193 -1.24 13.28 5.03
C ARG A 193 -0.19 12.59 4.17
N VAL A 194 0.43 11.51 4.66
CA VAL A 194 1.34 10.68 3.86
C VAL A 194 0.58 10.02 2.70
N LEU A 195 -0.61 9.46 2.95
CA LEU A 195 -1.45 8.89 1.89
C LEU A 195 -1.88 9.92 0.85
N VAL A 196 -2.20 11.16 1.28
CA VAL A 196 -2.44 12.27 0.34
C VAL A 196 -1.19 12.58 -0.48
N GLY A 197 -0.02 12.59 0.15
CA GLY A 197 1.26 12.73 -0.56
C GLY A 197 1.48 11.62 -1.59
N ALA A 198 1.19 10.36 -1.22
CA ALA A 198 1.25 9.22 -2.15
C ALA A 198 0.31 9.38 -3.34
N GLY A 199 -0.92 9.88 -3.11
CA GLY A 199 -1.86 10.19 -4.18
C GLY A 199 -1.31 11.20 -5.18
N PHE A 200 -0.66 12.28 -4.72
CA PHE A 200 -0.02 13.25 -5.59
C PHE A 200 1.17 12.67 -6.36
N VAL A 201 2.00 11.84 -5.73
CA VAL A 201 3.09 11.12 -6.40
C VAL A 201 2.54 10.26 -7.53
N LEU A 202 1.55 9.42 -7.24
CA LEU A 202 0.91 8.56 -8.23
C LEU A 202 0.30 9.33 -9.39
N ILE A 203 -0.39 10.46 -9.11
CA ILE A 203 -0.94 11.31 -10.17
C ILE A 203 0.17 11.84 -11.07
N ALA A 204 1.27 12.35 -10.48
CA ALA A 204 2.39 12.89 -11.24
C ALA A 204 3.03 11.83 -12.14
N GLU A 205 3.23 10.62 -11.62
CA GLU A 205 3.81 9.50 -12.37
C GLU A 205 2.87 8.98 -13.47
N VAL A 206 1.57 8.84 -13.18
CA VAL A 206 0.57 8.48 -14.20
C VAL A 206 0.53 9.51 -15.31
N LEU A 207 0.51 10.81 -14.98
CA LEU A 207 0.57 11.87 -15.98
C LEU A 207 1.88 11.81 -16.77
N PHE A 208 3.01 11.54 -16.12
CA PHE A 208 4.30 11.37 -16.80
C PHE A 208 4.27 10.19 -17.77
N ALA A 209 3.64 9.05 -17.39
CA ALA A 209 3.44 7.91 -18.28
C ALA A 209 2.61 8.29 -19.53
N TYR A 210 1.53 9.06 -19.36
CA TYR A 210 0.75 9.58 -20.47
C TYR A 210 1.55 10.53 -21.38
N PHE A 211 2.31 11.47 -20.81
CA PHE A 211 3.17 12.37 -21.57
C PHE A 211 4.29 11.64 -22.32
N SER A 212 4.88 10.62 -21.70
CA SER A 212 5.93 9.81 -22.32
C SER A 212 5.44 8.98 -23.51
N HIS A 213 4.12 8.72 -23.59
CA HIS A 213 3.48 7.98 -24.68
C HIS A 213 2.50 8.86 -25.48
N PHE A 214 2.77 10.18 -25.54
CA PHE A 214 1.82 11.11 -26.17
C PHE A 214 1.57 10.79 -27.65
N ASP A 215 2.59 10.38 -28.38
CA ASP A 215 2.45 9.97 -29.79
C ASP A 215 1.52 8.78 -29.96
N ALA A 216 1.64 7.77 -29.08
CA ALA A 216 0.75 6.61 -29.07
C ALA A 216 -0.71 7.00 -28.76
N ILE A 217 -0.93 8.08 -27.99
CA ILE A 217 -2.27 8.63 -27.74
C ILE A 217 -2.83 9.26 -29.03
N LEU A 218 -2.02 10.05 -29.74
CA LEU A 218 -2.41 10.70 -30.99
C LEU A 218 -2.72 9.67 -32.08
N ASP A 219 -1.91 8.63 -32.20
CA ASP A 219 -2.06 7.57 -33.19
C ASP A 219 -3.15 6.53 -32.81
N GLY A 220 -3.75 6.66 -31.63
CA GLY A 220 -4.77 5.75 -31.12
C GLY A 220 -4.26 4.35 -30.73
N THR A 221 -2.94 4.16 -30.63
CA THR A 221 -2.28 2.91 -30.25
C THR A 221 -2.03 2.79 -28.75
N PHE A 222 -2.33 3.86 -27.97
CA PHE A 222 -2.14 3.86 -26.52
C PHE A 222 -2.95 2.76 -25.84
N SER A 223 -2.30 1.95 -25.03
CA SER A 223 -2.92 0.88 -24.25
C SER A 223 -2.72 1.09 -22.75
N GLY A 224 -3.59 0.54 -21.92
CA GLY A 224 -3.46 0.58 -20.47
C GLY A 224 -2.18 -0.07 -19.96
N GLU A 225 -1.56 -0.95 -20.72
CA GLU A 225 -0.26 -1.58 -20.36
C GLU A 225 0.89 -0.56 -20.34
N MET A 226 0.73 0.58 -20.98
CA MET A 226 1.69 1.69 -20.96
C MET A 226 1.59 2.53 -19.67
N VAL A 227 0.51 2.37 -18.88
CA VAL A 227 0.36 3.01 -17.58
C VAL A 227 1.11 2.17 -16.54
N ARG A 228 2.38 2.48 -16.37
CA ARG A 228 3.27 1.84 -15.38
C ARG A 228 3.90 2.92 -14.52
N THR A 229 4.06 2.66 -13.24
CA THR A 229 4.75 3.55 -12.31
C THR A 229 5.49 2.72 -11.29
N GLY A 230 6.71 3.10 -10.98
CA GLY A 230 7.51 2.36 -10.02
C GLY A 230 7.62 0.88 -10.38
N TRP A 231 7.44 0.00 -9.42
CA TRP A 231 7.41 -1.46 -9.59
C TRP A 231 6.06 -1.99 -10.10
N GLY A 232 5.11 -1.11 -10.40
CA GLY A 232 3.72 -1.47 -10.65
C GLY A 232 3.30 -1.39 -12.10
N VAL A 233 2.57 -2.40 -12.57
CA VAL A 233 1.72 -2.32 -13.76
C VAL A 233 0.38 -1.66 -13.43
N LYS A 234 -0.42 -1.28 -14.44
CA LYS A 234 -1.70 -0.56 -14.29
C LYS A 234 -2.59 -1.04 -13.12
N ASN A 235 -2.68 -2.35 -12.88
CA ASN A 235 -3.52 -2.89 -11.81
C ASN A 235 -2.96 -2.54 -10.42
N ASN A 236 -1.64 -2.59 -10.26
CA ASN A 236 -0.99 -2.22 -9.00
C ASN A 236 -1.09 -0.72 -8.77
N VAL A 237 -0.87 0.09 -9.82
CA VAL A 237 -1.01 1.54 -9.77
C VAL A 237 -2.44 1.91 -9.37
N GLY A 238 -3.44 1.32 -10.04
CA GLY A 238 -4.84 1.53 -9.71
C GLY A 238 -5.19 1.12 -8.28
N ALA A 239 -4.72 -0.04 -7.81
CA ALA A 239 -4.92 -0.47 -6.43
C ALA A 239 -4.31 0.53 -5.43
N MET A 240 -3.08 1.00 -5.68
CA MET A 240 -2.43 2.01 -4.82
C MET A 240 -3.18 3.33 -4.81
N MET A 241 -3.77 3.76 -5.94
CA MET A 241 -4.66 4.94 -5.98
C MET A 241 -5.89 4.74 -5.10
N VAL A 242 -6.52 3.56 -5.10
CA VAL A 242 -7.67 3.26 -4.23
C VAL A 242 -7.29 3.39 -2.75
N PHE A 243 -6.08 2.99 -2.35
CA PHE A 243 -5.59 3.19 -0.98
C PHE A 243 -5.45 4.67 -0.59
N THR A 244 -5.38 5.59 -1.54
CA THR A 244 -5.31 7.02 -1.20
C THR A 244 -6.67 7.67 -0.97
N LEU A 245 -7.79 7.05 -1.39
CA LEU A 245 -9.14 7.63 -1.33
C LEU A 245 -9.66 7.89 0.10
N PRO A 246 -9.43 7.03 1.11
CA PRO A 246 -9.95 7.28 2.46
C PRO A 246 -9.33 8.48 3.15
N ALA A 247 -8.08 8.81 2.82
CA ALA A 247 -7.31 9.83 3.52
C ALA A 247 -7.88 11.27 3.37
N PRO A 248 -8.23 11.77 2.17
CA PRO A 248 -8.87 13.07 2.04
C PRO A 248 -10.21 13.16 2.77
N ILE A 249 -11.03 12.10 2.75
CA ILE A 249 -12.31 12.06 3.49
C ILE A 249 -12.07 12.16 5.00
N TYR A 250 -11.08 11.43 5.51
CA TYR A 250 -10.69 11.53 6.92
C TYR A 250 -10.25 12.95 7.29
N LEU A 251 -9.41 13.60 6.45
CA LEU A 251 -8.95 14.96 6.67
C LEU A 251 -10.09 16.01 6.54
N ALA A 252 -11.05 15.77 5.63
CA ALA A 252 -12.25 16.61 5.49
C ALA A 252 -13.10 16.64 6.77
N LEU A 253 -13.16 15.52 7.51
CA LEU A 253 -13.87 15.43 8.79
C LEU A 253 -13.11 16.11 9.94
N LYS A 254 -11.78 16.17 9.86
CA LYS A 254 -10.91 16.69 10.96
C LYS A 254 -10.59 18.18 10.82
N HIS A 255 -10.53 18.71 9.61
CA HIS A 255 -10.04 20.06 9.33
C HIS A 255 -11.17 21.07 9.02
N LYS A 256 -10.83 22.36 9.14
CA LYS A 256 -11.78 23.46 8.88
C LYS A 256 -12.10 23.69 7.40
N ARG A 257 -11.39 23.00 6.47
CA ARG A 257 -11.55 23.18 5.01
C ARG A 257 -12.02 21.88 4.34
N PRO A 258 -13.21 21.36 4.68
CA PRO A 258 -13.68 20.05 4.19
C PRO A 258 -13.76 20.00 2.67
N PHE A 259 -14.14 21.11 2.02
CA PHE A 259 -14.30 21.14 0.56
C PHE A 259 -13.00 21.01 -0.21
N PHE A 260 -11.90 21.54 0.33
CA PHE A 260 -10.58 21.32 -0.25
C PHE A 260 -10.23 19.81 -0.28
N TYR A 261 -10.46 19.14 0.83
CA TYR A 261 -10.18 17.70 0.91
C TYR A 261 -11.15 16.86 0.10
N LEU A 262 -12.43 17.25 -0.01
CA LEU A 262 -13.37 16.61 -0.94
C LEU A 262 -12.94 16.79 -2.40
N GLY A 263 -12.42 17.96 -2.76
CA GLY A 263 -11.82 18.20 -4.08
C GLY A 263 -10.61 17.29 -4.35
N LEU A 264 -9.74 17.08 -3.35
CA LEU A 264 -8.64 16.12 -3.45
C LEU A 264 -9.13 14.68 -3.59
N ASN A 265 -10.17 14.30 -2.84
CA ASN A 265 -10.75 12.98 -2.95
C ASN A 265 -11.31 12.73 -4.36
N LEU A 266 -12.04 13.68 -4.92
CA LEU A 266 -12.50 13.59 -6.31
C LEU A 266 -11.35 13.51 -7.30
N LEU A 267 -10.29 14.31 -7.13
CA LEU A 267 -9.10 14.25 -7.97
C LEU A 267 -8.48 12.85 -7.94
N PHE A 268 -8.32 12.25 -6.77
CA PHE A 268 -7.78 10.90 -6.62
C PHE A 268 -8.71 9.84 -7.23
N PHE A 269 -10.02 9.98 -7.04
CA PHE A 269 -11.01 9.11 -7.66
C PHE A 269 -10.93 9.16 -9.21
N LEU A 270 -10.90 10.35 -9.79
CA LEU A 270 -10.74 10.52 -11.24
C LEU A 270 -9.41 9.96 -11.74
N SER A 271 -8.35 10.15 -10.96
CA SER A 271 -7.03 9.60 -11.29
C SER A 271 -7.00 8.07 -11.24
N THR A 272 -7.80 7.44 -10.38
CA THR A 272 -7.98 5.99 -10.40
C THR A 272 -8.62 5.52 -11.71
N MET A 273 -9.57 6.29 -12.27
CA MET A 273 -10.18 5.95 -13.56
C MET A 273 -9.18 6.00 -14.71
N ILE A 274 -8.29 7.01 -14.74
CA ILE A 274 -7.27 7.12 -15.79
C ILE A 274 -6.13 6.10 -15.67
N CYS A 275 -5.98 5.38 -14.56
CA CYS A 275 -5.05 4.25 -14.47
C CYS A 275 -5.44 3.06 -15.36
N GLN A 276 -6.61 3.07 -15.98
CA GLN A 276 -7.12 2.02 -16.87
C GLN A 276 -7.20 0.60 -16.25
N SER A 277 -7.26 0.52 -14.94
CA SER A 277 -7.47 -0.72 -14.20
C SER A 277 -8.96 -0.90 -13.88
N ARG A 278 -9.63 -1.87 -14.53
CA ARG A 278 -11.06 -2.15 -14.30
C ARG A 278 -11.33 -2.54 -12.85
N ASN A 279 -10.46 -3.35 -12.27
CA ASN A 279 -10.58 -3.80 -10.88
C ASN A 279 -10.49 -2.64 -9.90
N ALA A 280 -9.49 -1.79 -10.08
CA ALA A 280 -9.32 -0.61 -9.24
C ALA A 280 -10.51 0.36 -9.42
N ALA A 281 -10.98 0.57 -10.65
CA ALA A 281 -12.14 1.41 -10.94
C ALA A 281 -13.41 0.90 -10.22
N LEU A 282 -13.68 -0.41 -10.28
CA LEU A 282 -14.84 -1.01 -9.60
C LEU A 282 -14.75 -0.84 -8.08
N VAL A 283 -13.58 -1.15 -7.49
CA VAL A 283 -13.35 -1.01 -6.04
C VAL A 283 -13.41 0.46 -5.64
N ALA A 284 -12.89 1.37 -6.46
CA ALA A 284 -12.95 2.81 -6.23
C ALA A 284 -14.40 3.32 -6.23
N VAL A 285 -15.22 2.91 -7.19
CA VAL A 285 -16.65 3.32 -7.27
C VAL A 285 -17.40 2.86 -6.02
N ILE A 286 -17.27 1.59 -5.64
CA ILE A 286 -17.94 1.04 -4.45
C ILE A 286 -17.38 1.72 -3.18
N GLY A 287 -16.06 1.82 -3.07
CA GLY A 287 -15.40 2.45 -1.94
C GLY A 287 -15.79 3.93 -1.79
N GLU A 288 -15.82 4.68 -2.90
CA GLU A 288 -16.19 6.08 -2.90
C GLU A 288 -17.64 6.29 -2.47
N MET A 289 -18.57 5.47 -2.93
CA MET A 289 -19.96 5.52 -2.46
C MET A 289 -20.04 5.34 -0.93
N ILE A 290 -19.32 4.37 -0.38
CA ILE A 290 -19.29 4.12 1.07
C ILE A 290 -18.65 5.29 1.81
N LEU A 291 -17.54 5.83 1.31
CA LEU A 291 -16.81 6.97 1.91
C LEU A 291 -17.66 8.24 1.91
N LEU A 292 -18.35 8.56 0.81
CA LEU A 292 -19.22 9.73 0.71
C LEU A 292 -20.44 9.62 1.62
N VAL A 293 -21.06 8.44 1.71
CA VAL A 293 -22.16 8.17 2.67
C VAL A 293 -21.66 8.33 4.11
N TYR A 294 -20.50 7.76 4.42
CA TYR A 294 -19.86 7.92 5.73
C TYR A 294 -19.58 9.39 6.05
N PHE A 295 -19.00 10.15 5.11
CA PHE A 295 -18.75 11.56 5.26
C PHE A 295 -20.05 12.35 5.51
N PHE A 296 -21.10 12.10 4.71
CA PHE A 296 -22.39 12.76 4.85
C PHE A 296 -23.02 12.52 6.22
N ILE A 297 -22.94 11.31 6.76
CA ILE A 297 -23.46 10.97 8.09
C ILE A 297 -22.67 11.67 9.20
N LYS A 298 -21.35 11.81 9.06
CA LYS A 298 -20.45 12.30 10.12
C LYS A 298 -20.21 13.82 10.06
N THR A 299 -20.37 14.44 8.91
CA THR A 299 -20.13 15.89 8.77
C THR A 299 -21.25 16.72 9.38
N LYS A 300 -20.89 17.89 9.93
CA LYS A 300 -21.83 18.92 10.34
C LYS A 300 -22.34 19.80 9.18
N TYR A 301 -21.69 19.73 8.02
CA TYR A 301 -22.00 20.54 6.84
C TYR A 301 -22.77 19.76 5.77
N ARG A 302 -23.83 19.02 6.17
CA ARG A 302 -24.55 18.06 5.30
C ARG A 302 -25.06 18.67 3.99
N LEU A 303 -25.77 19.82 4.07
CA LEU A 303 -26.33 20.45 2.86
C LEU A 303 -25.22 20.88 1.90
N LEU A 304 -24.18 21.53 2.42
CA LEU A 304 -23.05 21.99 1.62
C LEU A 304 -22.27 20.81 1.03
N SER A 305 -22.15 19.70 1.76
CA SER A 305 -21.56 18.46 1.26
C SER A 305 -22.37 17.88 0.10
N LEU A 306 -23.69 17.86 0.22
CA LEU A 306 -24.57 17.38 -0.84
C LEU A 306 -24.42 18.24 -2.10
N VAL A 307 -24.41 19.56 -1.97
CA VAL A 307 -24.19 20.49 -3.09
C VAL A 307 -22.83 20.28 -3.72
N THR A 308 -21.78 20.06 -2.91
CA THR A 308 -20.43 19.79 -3.42
C THR A 308 -20.35 18.47 -4.16
N ILE A 309 -20.94 17.40 -3.62
CA ILE A 309 -21.00 16.10 -4.28
C ILE A 309 -21.76 16.22 -5.63
N LEU A 310 -22.91 16.89 -5.63
CA LEU A 310 -23.68 17.11 -6.84
C LEU A 310 -22.88 17.92 -7.88
N PHE A 311 -22.20 18.99 -7.45
CA PHE A 311 -21.33 19.77 -8.32
C PHE A 311 -20.23 18.90 -8.95
N PHE A 312 -19.58 18.04 -8.18
CA PHE A 312 -18.56 17.14 -8.68
C PHE A 312 -19.09 16.07 -9.64
N VAL A 313 -20.29 15.54 -9.36
CA VAL A 313 -20.96 14.62 -10.30
C VAL A 313 -21.26 15.33 -11.62
N LEU A 314 -21.80 16.55 -11.58
CA LEU A 314 -22.07 17.35 -12.76
C LEU A 314 -20.77 17.70 -13.52
N LEU A 315 -19.71 18.06 -12.81
CA LEU A 315 -18.40 18.32 -13.41
C LEU A 315 -17.84 17.06 -14.09
N PHE A 316 -17.95 15.90 -13.42
CA PHE A 316 -17.56 14.62 -14.01
C PHE A 316 -18.34 14.30 -15.30
N VAL A 317 -19.66 14.46 -15.27
CA VAL A 317 -20.50 14.29 -16.46
C VAL A 317 -20.11 15.27 -17.56
N ALA A 318 -19.86 16.54 -17.23
CA ALA A 318 -19.41 17.53 -18.21
C ALA A 318 -18.04 17.18 -18.81
N CYS A 319 -17.07 16.75 -17.97
CA CYS A 319 -15.77 16.27 -18.46
C CYS A 319 -15.92 15.02 -19.34
N ALA A 320 -16.80 14.08 -18.98
CA ALA A 320 -17.09 12.90 -19.78
C ALA A 320 -17.64 13.26 -21.16
N PHE A 321 -18.49 14.29 -21.24
CA PHE A 321 -18.99 14.82 -22.53
C PHE A 321 -17.89 15.53 -23.34
N LEU A 322 -17.08 16.38 -22.71
CA LEU A 322 -16.02 17.13 -23.39
C LEU A 322 -14.89 16.24 -23.91
N PHE A 323 -14.59 15.19 -23.18
CA PHE A 323 -13.55 14.20 -23.52
C PHE A 323 -14.17 12.88 -24.00
N SER A 324 -15.33 12.95 -24.68
CA SER A 324 -16.13 11.77 -25.05
C SER A 324 -15.34 10.67 -25.75
N ASN A 325 -14.41 11.04 -26.65
CA ASN A 325 -13.58 10.07 -27.36
C ASN A 325 -12.55 9.34 -26.50
N LEU A 326 -12.00 10.00 -25.46
CA LEU A 326 -11.09 9.39 -24.50
C LEU A 326 -11.88 8.57 -23.47
N VAL A 327 -12.97 9.15 -23.01
CA VAL A 327 -13.87 8.57 -22.00
C VAL A 327 -14.66 7.41 -22.62
N SER A 328 -15.10 7.47 -23.89
CA SER A 328 -15.77 6.34 -24.54
C SER A 328 -14.86 5.13 -24.61
N LYS A 329 -13.60 5.27 -25.00
CA LYS A 329 -12.64 4.14 -25.00
C LYS A 329 -12.44 3.53 -23.61
N MET A 330 -12.47 4.35 -22.55
CA MET A 330 -12.42 3.86 -21.16
C MET A 330 -13.72 3.19 -20.73
N PHE A 331 -14.86 3.81 -21.09
CA PHE A 331 -16.18 3.29 -20.77
C PHE A 331 -16.65 2.20 -21.74
N ASP A 332 -16.22 2.20 -23.01
CA ASP A 332 -16.55 1.14 -23.96
C ASP A 332 -16.14 -0.24 -23.43
N SER A 333 -14.97 -0.31 -22.82
CA SER A 333 -14.54 -1.54 -22.13
C SER A 333 -15.44 -1.89 -20.94
N LEU A 334 -15.90 -0.91 -20.17
CA LEU A 334 -16.80 -1.12 -19.04
C LEU A 334 -18.23 -1.40 -19.53
N ILE A 335 -18.73 -0.59 -20.46
CA ILE A 335 -20.07 -0.73 -21.06
C ILE A 335 -20.17 -2.05 -21.80
N TRP A 336 -19.15 -2.40 -22.60
CA TRP A 336 -19.08 -3.69 -23.27
C TRP A 336 -19.12 -4.85 -22.29
N THR A 337 -18.38 -4.73 -21.18
CA THR A 337 -18.38 -5.72 -20.07
C THR A 337 -19.76 -5.81 -19.41
N LEU A 338 -20.46 -4.68 -19.24
CA LEU A 338 -21.81 -4.66 -18.66
C LEU A 338 -22.87 -5.18 -19.64
N GLN A 339 -22.76 -4.85 -20.95
CA GLN A 339 -23.69 -5.29 -21.99
C GLN A 339 -23.54 -6.78 -22.33
N ASN A 340 -22.32 -7.29 -22.25
CA ASN A 340 -21.98 -8.68 -22.55
C ASN A 340 -21.67 -9.45 -21.26
N PHE A 341 -22.42 -9.16 -20.19
CA PHE A 341 -22.17 -9.71 -18.87
C PHE A 341 -22.16 -11.24 -18.91
N SER A 342 -20.97 -11.81 -18.91
CA SER A 342 -20.74 -13.23 -18.69
C SER A 342 -19.64 -13.40 -17.64
N ILE A 343 -19.60 -14.54 -16.97
CA ILE A 343 -18.55 -14.88 -15.99
C ILE A 343 -17.18 -14.84 -16.66
N GLU A 344 -17.06 -15.25 -17.93
CA GLU A 344 -15.82 -15.22 -18.71
C GLU A 344 -15.31 -13.80 -18.95
N ILE A 345 -16.21 -12.87 -19.23
CA ILE A 345 -15.88 -11.45 -19.48
C ILE A 345 -15.51 -10.75 -18.17
N LEU A 346 -16.21 -11.05 -17.08
CA LEU A 346 -15.82 -10.60 -15.74
C LEU A 346 -14.43 -11.12 -15.34
N ALA A 347 -14.15 -12.36 -15.64
CA ALA A 347 -12.83 -12.96 -15.43
C ALA A 347 -11.75 -12.36 -16.36
N SER A 348 -12.11 -11.48 -17.31
CA SER A 348 -11.16 -10.83 -18.24
C SER A 348 -10.28 -11.84 -19.01
N GLY A 349 -10.84 -12.98 -19.45
CA GLY A 349 -10.08 -14.07 -20.08
C GLY A 349 -9.22 -14.89 -19.12
N ARG A 350 -9.45 -14.77 -17.81
CA ARG A 350 -8.68 -15.51 -16.77
C ARG A 350 -9.32 -16.83 -16.35
N PHE A 351 -10.36 -17.25 -17.05
CA PHE A 351 -11.10 -18.47 -16.66
C PHE A 351 -10.19 -19.71 -16.64
N ASP A 352 -9.31 -19.86 -17.64
CA ASP A 352 -8.34 -20.97 -17.69
C ASP A 352 -7.36 -20.91 -16.50
N VAL A 353 -6.94 -19.70 -16.13
CA VAL A 353 -6.06 -19.49 -14.97
C VAL A 353 -6.78 -19.85 -13.66
N TYR A 354 -8.07 -19.52 -13.52
CA TYR A 354 -8.87 -19.90 -12.37
C TYR A 354 -9.12 -21.40 -12.33
N GLN A 355 -9.38 -22.03 -13.48
CA GLN A 355 -9.52 -23.48 -13.57
C GLN A 355 -8.22 -24.18 -13.19
N CYS A 356 -7.07 -23.71 -13.67
CA CYS A 356 -5.75 -24.21 -13.29
C CYS A 356 -5.53 -24.10 -11.77
N ALA A 357 -5.89 -22.97 -11.13
CA ALA A 357 -5.80 -22.83 -9.69
C ALA A 357 -6.65 -23.86 -8.93
N LEU A 358 -7.87 -24.13 -9.41
CA LEU A 358 -8.75 -25.12 -8.82
C LEU A 358 -8.25 -26.56 -9.01
N ASP A 359 -7.66 -26.85 -10.17
CA ASP A 359 -7.12 -28.18 -10.44
C ASP A 359 -5.86 -28.42 -9.60
N ASN A 360 -5.01 -27.42 -9.43
CA ASN A 360 -3.88 -27.48 -8.51
C ASN A 360 -4.36 -27.68 -7.04
N PHE A 361 -5.39 -26.97 -6.62
CA PHE A 361 -5.98 -27.18 -5.30
C PHE A 361 -6.49 -28.62 -5.13
N LYS A 362 -7.13 -29.23 -6.13
CA LYS A 362 -7.60 -30.63 -6.07
C LYS A 362 -6.47 -31.62 -5.90
N THR A 363 -5.28 -31.33 -6.47
CA THR A 363 -4.12 -32.24 -6.34
C THR A 363 -3.50 -32.22 -4.94
N SER A 364 -3.53 -31.08 -4.25
CA SER A 364 -3.01 -30.92 -2.89
C SER A 364 -3.90 -30.01 -2.04
N PRO A 365 -5.08 -30.47 -1.59
CA PRO A 365 -6.07 -29.60 -0.97
C PRO A 365 -5.67 -29.09 0.43
N ILE A 366 -4.77 -29.79 1.13
CA ILE A 366 -4.37 -29.43 2.50
C ILE A 366 -3.28 -28.37 2.48
N PHE A 367 -2.20 -28.56 1.72
CA PHE A 367 -1.01 -27.73 1.71
C PHE A 367 -0.84 -26.92 0.42
N GLY A 368 -1.69 -27.13 -0.61
CA GLY A 368 -1.53 -26.53 -1.93
C GLY A 368 -0.34 -27.12 -2.71
N THR A 369 -0.04 -26.52 -3.86
CA THR A 369 1.01 -26.97 -4.77
C THR A 369 2.27 -26.12 -4.74
N SER A 370 2.37 -25.10 -3.91
CA SER A 370 3.48 -24.14 -3.81
C SER A 370 3.15 -22.78 -4.44
N PHE A 371 3.91 -21.75 -4.03
CA PHE A 371 3.88 -20.42 -4.65
C PHE A 371 4.63 -20.37 -5.99
N ILE A 372 5.32 -21.45 -6.36
CA ILE A 372 6.17 -21.52 -7.52
C ILE A 372 5.54 -22.50 -8.50
N GLU A 373 4.99 -21.93 -9.55
CA GLU A 373 4.31 -22.65 -10.61
C GLU A 373 4.41 -21.88 -11.92
N GLU A 374 4.46 -22.58 -13.05
CA GLU A 374 4.28 -21.95 -14.34
C GLU A 374 2.80 -21.59 -14.52
N PRO A 375 2.46 -20.31 -14.68
CA PRO A 375 1.09 -19.93 -15.02
C PRO A 375 0.76 -20.41 -16.43
N VAL A 376 -0.45 -20.94 -16.60
CA VAL A 376 -0.95 -21.37 -17.90
C VAL A 376 -1.00 -20.17 -18.85
N GLY A 377 -0.36 -20.29 -20.01
CA GLY A 377 -0.45 -19.32 -21.13
C GLY A 377 0.39 -18.06 -21.00
N ILE A 378 1.21 -17.91 -19.96
CA ILE A 378 2.11 -16.77 -19.82
C ILE A 378 3.54 -17.29 -19.97
N GLY A 379 4.18 -16.98 -21.12
CA GLY A 379 5.61 -17.23 -21.31
C GLY A 379 6.41 -16.49 -20.24
N ALA A 380 7.35 -17.18 -19.59
CA ALA A 380 8.25 -16.56 -18.65
C ALA A 380 9.14 -15.54 -19.39
N PRO A 381 9.32 -14.32 -18.87
CA PRO A 381 10.35 -13.44 -19.38
C PRO A 381 11.73 -14.04 -19.08
N PRO A 382 12.68 -13.99 -20.03
CA PRO A 382 13.95 -14.71 -19.94
C PRO A 382 14.91 -14.22 -18.84
N ASP A 383 14.65 -13.10 -18.16
CA ASP A 383 15.62 -12.44 -17.28
C ASP A 383 15.07 -12.12 -15.87
N TYR A 384 14.32 -13.03 -15.26
CA TYR A 384 14.03 -12.89 -13.85
C TYR A 384 15.30 -13.10 -13.00
N PHE A 385 15.52 -12.25 -12.01
CA PHE A 385 16.62 -12.36 -11.02
C PHE A 385 16.71 -13.74 -10.34
N LEU A 386 15.62 -14.45 -10.33
CA LEU A 386 15.51 -15.85 -9.92
C LEU A 386 15.09 -16.62 -11.17
N THR A 387 16.02 -16.82 -12.10
CA THR A 387 15.82 -17.39 -13.44
C THR A 387 15.05 -18.72 -13.49
N ASP A 388 14.95 -19.40 -12.34
CA ASP A 388 14.29 -20.71 -12.23
C ASP A 388 12.98 -20.63 -11.42
N ILE A 389 12.49 -19.41 -11.08
CA ILE A 389 11.33 -19.25 -10.22
C ILE A 389 10.27 -18.41 -10.91
N ILE A 390 9.25 -19.07 -11.39
CA ILE A 390 8.04 -18.44 -11.92
C ILE A 390 6.98 -18.49 -10.81
N PRO A 391 6.65 -17.34 -10.17
CA PRO A 391 5.59 -17.33 -9.20
C PRO A 391 4.25 -17.54 -9.87
N ALA A 392 3.48 -18.51 -9.40
CA ALA A 392 2.11 -18.70 -9.83
C ALA A 392 1.28 -17.43 -9.57
N ARG A 393 0.52 -16.96 -10.56
CA ARG A 393 -0.36 -15.80 -10.45
C ARG A 393 -1.74 -16.12 -11.01
N TYR A 394 -2.69 -16.38 -10.12
CA TYR A 394 -4.06 -16.72 -10.50
C TYR A 394 -5.00 -15.51 -10.54
N HIS A 395 -4.48 -14.28 -10.39
CA HIS A 395 -5.25 -13.03 -10.45
C HIS A 395 -6.49 -12.98 -9.54
N ASP A 396 -6.48 -13.75 -8.48
CA ASP A 396 -7.44 -13.76 -7.39
C ASP A 396 -6.72 -14.24 -6.13
N THR A 397 -6.78 -13.48 -5.05
CA THR A 397 -6.04 -13.79 -3.82
C THR A 397 -6.51 -15.10 -3.18
N TYR A 398 -7.80 -15.41 -3.23
CA TYR A 398 -8.35 -16.62 -2.60
C TYR A 398 -7.98 -17.88 -3.39
N LEU A 399 -8.06 -17.80 -4.72
CA LEU A 399 -7.61 -18.89 -5.58
C LEU A 399 -6.10 -19.09 -5.47
N GLN A 400 -5.33 -17.99 -5.38
CA GLN A 400 -3.90 -18.06 -5.13
C GLN A 400 -3.57 -18.77 -3.82
N LEU A 401 -4.30 -18.44 -2.74
CA LEU A 401 -4.13 -19.10 -1.44
C LEU A 401 -4.48 -20.59 -1.51
N LEU A 402 -5.64 -20.91 -2.06
CA LEU A 402 -6.08 -22.30 -2.18
C LEU A 402 -5.12 -23.15 -3.03
N SER A 403 -4.71 -22.62 -4.18
CA SER A 403 -3.77 -23.32 -5.06
C SER A 403 -2.39 -23.47 -4.41
N SER A 404 -1.83 -22.37 -3.89
CA SER A 404 -0.43 -22.37 -3.42
C SER A 404 -0.24 -22.95 -2.02
N THR A 405 -1.23 -22.77 -1.11
CA THR A 405 -1.09 -23.11 0.33
C THR A 405 -2.21 -23.98 0.88
N GLY A 406 -3.18 -24.33 0.04
CA GLY A 406 -4.30 -25.18 0.41
C GLY A 406 -5.21 -24.56 1.49
N ILE A 407 -5.97 -25.43 2.15
CA ILE A 407 -6.88 -25.03 3.24
C ILE A 407 -6.11 -24.45 4.43
N ILE A 408 -4.90 -24.94 4.70
CA ILE A 408 -4.08 -24.45 5.82
C ILE A 408 -3.74 -22.96 5.62
N GLY A 409 -3.28 -22.56 4.42
CA GLY A 409 -2.99 -21.17 4.12
C GLY A 409 -4.25 -20.30 4.14
N LEU A 410 -5.37 -20.80 3.62
CA LEU A 410 -6.64 -20.07 3.70
C LEU A 410 -7.08 -19.84 5.16
N ILE A 411 -6.95 -20.85 6.04
CA ILE A 411 -7.26 -20.70 7.47
C ILE A 411 -6.33 -19.65 8.11
N GLY A 412 -5.02 -19.71 7.82
CA GLY A 412 -4.06 -18.68 8.29
C GLY A 412 -4.43 -17.27 7.84
N TYR A 413 -4.80 -17.11 6.57
CA TYR A 413 -5.27 -15.85 6.03
C TYR A 413 -6.57 -15.37 6.68
N LEU A 414 -7.57 -16.22 6.84
CA LEU A 414 -8.84 -15.85 7.48
C LEU A 414 -8.63 -15.50 8.95
N TYR A 415 -7.75 -16.22 9.67
CA TYR A 415 -7.36 -15.86 11.03
C TYR A 415 -6.69 -14.49 11.08
N HIS A 416 -5.73 -14.21 10.15
CA HIS A 416 -5.13 -12.90 10.05
C HIS A 416 -6.20 -11.80 9.80
N ARG A 417 -7.16 -12.02 8.89
CA ARG A 417 -8.29 -11.09 8.67
C ARG A 417 -9.14 -10.90 9.92
N TYR A 418 -9.44 -11.98 10.64
CA TYR A 418 -10.18 -11.92 11.89
C TYR A 418 -9.48 -11.03 12.92
N VAL A 419 -8.18 -11.22 13.18
CA VAL A 419 -7.46 -10.43 14.18
C VAL A 419 -7.28 -8.97 13.77
N THR A 420 -7.23 -8.66 12.47
CA THR A 420 -7.14 -7.29 11.95
C THR A 420 -8.46 -6.53 12.04
N LEU A 421 -9.60 -7.21 11.91
CA LEU A 421 -10.92 -6.58 11.95
C LEU A 421 -11.49 -6.46 13.36
N VAL A 422 -11.20 -7.41 14.26
CA VAL A 422 -11.75 -7.43 15.63
C VAL A 422 -11.49 -6.15 16.41
N PRO A 423 -10.29 -5.56 16.39
CA PRO A 423 -10.01 -4.31 17.13
C PRO A 423 -10.89 -3.14 16.71
N PHE A 424 -11.33 -3.11 15.45
CA PHE A 424 -12.24 -2.09 14.97
C PHE A 424 -13.60 -2.16 15.64
N PHE A 425 -14.15 -3.37 15.78
CA PHE A 425 -15.48 -3.56 16.36
C PHE A 425 -15.52 -3.40 17.89
N GLN A 426 -14.38 -3.60 18.55
CA GLN A 426 -14.30 -3.46 20.00
C GLN A 426 -14.40 -2.01 20.49
N HIS A 427 -13.86 -1.06 19.72
CA HIS A 427 -13.77 0.36 20.11
C HIS A 427 -13.93 1.28 18.90
N LYS A 428 -15.12 1.87 18.74
CA LYS A 428 -15.46 2.72 17.57
C LYS A 428 -15.08 4.18 17.81
N THR A 429 -13.82 4.55 17.58
CA THR A 429 -13.42 5.95 17.53
C THR A 429 -13.37 6.46 16.08
N SER A 430 -13.50 7.79 15.90
CA SER A 430 -13.45 8.39 14.55
C SER A 430 -12.10 8.17 13.85
N GLU A 431 -11.05 7.92 14.61
CA GLU A 431 -9.70 7.75 14.10
C GLU A 431 -9.47 6.37 13.46
N LYS A 432 -10.15 5.36 13.95
CA LYS A 432 -10.05 3.98 13.43
C LYS A 432 -10.69 3.81 12.07
N TRP A 433 -11.59 4.70 11.67
CA TRP A 433 -12.28 4.57 10.39
C TRP A 433 -11.34 4.65 9.19
N LEU A 434 -10.31 5.51 9.23
CA LEU A 434 -9.31 5.57 8.17
C LEU A 434 -8.69 4.18 7.95
N TYR A 435 -8.17 3.58 9.02
CA TYR A 435 -7.46 2.30 8.95
C TYR A 435 -8.39 1.14 8.60
N PHE A 436 -9.63 1.20 9.04
CA PHE A 436 -10.64 0.23 8.65
C PHE A 436 -10.93 0.28 7.15
N PHE A 437 -11.04 1.47 6.56
CA PHE A 437 -11.20 1.62 5.12
C PHE A 437 -9.98 1.10 4.37
N GLU A 438 -8.76 1.30 4.85
CA GLU A 438 -7.55 0.72 4.25
C GLU A 438 -7.59 -0.82 4.26
N ILE A 439 -8.10 -1.43 5.34
CA ILE A 439 -8.29 -2.88 5.40
C ILE A 439 -9.37 -3.34 4.39
N LEU A 440 -10.47 -2.60 4.26
CA LEU A 440 -11.52 -2.90 3.28
C LEU A 440 -11.03 -2.72 1.85
N VAL A 441 -10.20 -1.71 1.58
CA VAL A 441 -9.55 -1.52 0.27
C VAL A 441 -8.70 -2.73 -0.05
N MET A 442 -7.84 -3.19 0.87
CA MET A 442 -7.03 -4.40 0.65
C MET A 442 -7.91 -5.62 0.34
N ILE A 443 -9.01 -5.80 1.06
CA ILE A 443 -9.95 -6.90 0.80
C ILE A 443 -10.55 -6.75 -0.61
N GLY A 444 -11.05 -5.56 -0.95
CA GLY A 444 -11.71 -5.29 -2.22
C GLY A 444 -10.80 -5.51 -3.43
N VAL A 445 -9.60 -4.92 -3.43
CA VAL A 445 -8.65 -5.08 -4.55
C VAL A 445 -8.14 -6.51 -4.66
N SER A 446 -8.13 -7.26 -3.56
CA SER A 446 -7.67 -8.66 -3.51
C SER A 446 -8.69 -9.68 -4.04
N VAL A 447 -9.96 -9.29 -4.21
CA VAL A 447 -11.00 -10.17 -4.82
C VAL A 447 -10.79 -10.32 -6.32
N PHE A 448 -10.29 -9.29 -6.99
CA PHE A 448 -10.17 -9.25 -8.45
C PHE A 448 -8.73 -9.34 -8.97
N ASP A 449 -7.74 -9.36 -8.06
CA ASP A 449 -6.33 -9.57 -8.38
C ASP A 449 -5.55 -10.04 -7.14
N CYS A 450 -4.30 -10.45 -7.31
CA CYS A 450 -3.45 -10.95 -6.24
C CYS A 450 -2.77 -9.81 -5.44
N HIS A 451 -3.48 -8.71 -5.12
CA HIS A 451 -2.86 -7.55 -4.49
C HIS A 451 -2.34 -7.80 -3.07
N PHE A 452 -2.87 -8.81 -2.38
CA PHE A 452 -2.31 -9.24 -1.09
C PHE A 452 -0.88 -9.78 -1.21
N PHE A 453 -0.50 -10.25 -2.40
CA PHE A 453 0.85 -10.75 -2.70
C PHE A 453 1.76 -9.70 -3.31
N ASN A 454 1.30 -8.45 -3.44
CA ASN A 454 2.06 -7.35 -4.02
C ASN A 454 2.68 -6.46 -2.94
N ILE A 455 3.94 -6.09 -3.12
CA ILE A 455 4.74 -5.32 -2.15
C ILE A 455 4.13 -3.95 -1.86
N GLY A 456 3.74 -3.18 -2.88
CA GLY A 456 3.21 -1.82 -2.69
C GLY A 456 1.96 -1.76 -1.81
N PRO A 457 0.86 -2.43 -2.19
CA PRO A 457 -0.32 -2.58 -1.33
C PRO A 457 0.01 -3.15 0.05
N GLY A 458 0.94 -4.12 0.13
CA GLY A 458 1.40 -4.72 1.38
C GLY A 458 2.01 -3.69 2.35
N ILE A 459 2.85 -2.79 1.85
CA ILE A 459 3.48 -1.74 2.67
C ILE A 459 2.41 -0.83 3.31
N ILE A 460 1.50 -0.29 2.52
CA ILE A 460 0.43 0.60 3.02
C ILE A 460 -0.47 -0.14 4.01
N TYR A 461 -0.83 -1.38 3.69
CA TYR A 461 -1.61 -2.23 4.57
C TYR A 461 -0.92 -2.47 5.92
N GLY A 462 0.37 -2.80 5.91
CA GLY A 462 1.17 -2.99 7.13
C GLY A 462 1.23 -1.73 8.01
N LEU A 463 1.45 -0.56 7.40
CA LEU A 463 1.43 0.72 8.10
C LEU A 463 0.04 1.03 8.68
N ALA A 464 -1.04 0.78 7.94
CA ALA A 464 -2.41 0.99 8.42
C ALA A 464 -2.73 0.09 9.63
N LEU A 465 -2.31 -1.18 9.60
CA LEU A 465 -2.47 -2.10 10.73
C LEU A 465 -1.70 -1.64 11.96
N CYS A 466 -0.47 -1.13 11.77
CA CYS A 466 0.33 -0.58 12.86
C CYS A 466 -0.39 0.60 13.53
N HIS A 467 -0.88 1.55 12.74
CA HIS A 467 -1.61 2.70 13.27
C HIS A 467 -2.91 2.29 13.99
N LEU A 468 -3.65 1.33 13.46
CA LEU A 468 -4.85 0.80 14.10
C LEU A 468 -4.53 0.22 15.49
N ASP A 469 -3.47 -0.56 15.60
CA ASP A 469 -3.04 -1.13 16.88
C ASP A 469 -2.62 -0.06 17.90
N GLN A 470 -1.90 0.96 17.45
CA GLN A 470 -1.47 2.05 18.31
C GLN A 470 -2.67 2.88 18.83
N VAL A 471 -3.62 3.20 17.94
CA VAL A 471 -4.87 3.89 18.36
C VAL A 471 -5.65 3.04 19.38
N ASN A 472 -5.71 1.72 19.20
CA ASN A 472 -6.35 0.81 20.17
C ASN A 472 -5.67 0.84 21.54
N GLN A 473 -4.34 0.87 21.59
CA GLN A 473 -3.58 0.89 22.84
C GLN A 473 -3.75 2.22 23.59
N ILE A 474 -3.73 3.34 22.88
CA ILE A 474 -3.97 4.67 23.45
C ILE A 474 -5.38 4.74 24.04
N ASP A 475 -6.40 4.31 23.31
CA ASP A 475 -7.78 4.27 23.78
C ASP A 475 -7.97 3.41 25.05
N GLN A 476 -7.27 2.27 25.14
CA GLN A 476 -7.31 1.42 26.32
C GLN A 476 -6.67 2.11 27.54
N LYS A 477 -5.51 2.75 27.33
CA LYS A 477 -4.79 3.48 28.39
C LYS A 477 -5.62 4.65 28.94
N GLU A 478 -6.25 5.44 28.08
CA GLU A 478 -7.13 6.55 28.47
C GLU A 478 -8.34 6.05 29.27
N ARG A 479 -8.94 4.89 28.93
CA ARG A 479 -10.07 4.32 29.70
C ARG A 479 -9.66 3.84 31.09
N TYR A 480 -8.48 3.24 31.22
CA TYR A 480 -7.97 2.85 32.55
C TYR A 480 -7.78 4.06 33.44
N LEU A 481 -7.23 5.17 32.92
CA LEU A 481 -7.08 6.43 33.67
C LEU A 481 -8.45 7.02 34.06
N PHE A 482 -9.43 7.05 33.15
CA PHE A 482 -10.78 7.56 33.42
C PHE A 482 -11.56 6.69 34.43
N SER A 483 -11.36 5.38 34.41
CA SER A 483 -11.98 4.48 35.39
C SER A 483 -11.37 4.63 36.80
N PHE A 484 -10.08 4.94 36.87
CA PHE A 484 -9.39 5.21 38.16
C PHE A 484 -9.83 6.55 38.77
N GLU A 485 -9.97 7.62 37.96
CA GLU A 485 -10.49 8.91 38.43
C GLU A 485 -11.95 8.83 38.90
N LYS A 486 -12.80 8.04 38.21
CA LYS A 486 -14.19 7.79 38.64
C LYS A 486 -14.32 6.94 39.91
N ALA A 487 -13.30 6.12 40.20
CA ALA A 487 -13.29 5.31 41.42
C ALA A 487 -12.71 6.08 42.63
N MET A 488 -12.04 7.21 42.39
CA MET A 488 -11.50 8.06 43.44
C MET A 488 -12.39 9.28 43.79
N ASN A 489 -13.39 9.60 42.97
CA ASN A 489 -14.44 10.58 43.20
C ASN A 489 -15.77 9.89 43.60
#